data_3ddbf7ded15b9fdfbbb05d8231e868dc
#
_entry.id   3ddbf7ded15b9fdfbbb05d8231e868dc
#
_cell.length_a   1.000
_cell.length_b   1.000
_cell.length_c   1.000
_cell.angle_alpha   90.00
_cell.angle_beta   90.00
_cell.angle_gamma   90.00
#
_symmetry.space_group_name_H-M   'P 1'
#
loop_
_entity.id
_entity.type
_entity.pdbx_description
1 polymer ?
#
loop_
_entity_poly.entity_id
_entity_poly.type
_entity_poly.pdbx_seq_one_letter_code
_entity_poly.pdbx_strand_id
1 'polypeptide(L)' 'MQRKLCFKQDGQEYNLYDLPRDFVINSNIDISHLGLTKLPSLSDVIVKGDFCCAHNNLRDLDGAPKVVTGDFFCYD' A
#
# COMPACT_ATOMS: atom_id res chain seq x y z
N MET A 1 5.10 -15.75 9.28
CA MET A 1 3.66 -15.58 9.00
C MET A 1 3.44 -14.23 8.32
N GLN A 2 2.77 -14.23 7.19
CA GLN A 2 2.53 -13.01 6.44
C GLN A 2 1.39 -12.21 7.05
N ARG A 3 1.60 -10.90 7.20
CA ARG A 3 0.58 -10.00 7.66
C ARG A 3 -0.49 -9.83 6.57
N LYS A 4 -1.74 -9.72 6.97
CA LYS A 4 -2.82 -9.43 6.04
C LYS A 4 -3.15 -7.95 6.11
N LEU A 5 -3.06 -7.27 4.98
CA LEU A 5 -3.42 -5.86 4.87
C LEU A 5 -4.63 -5.76 3.96
N CYS A 6 -5.80 -6.00 4.54
CA CYS A 6 -7.05 -6.10 3.79
C CYS A 6 -7.81 -4.79 3.76
N PHE A 7 -8.48 -4.55 2.66
CA PHE A 7 -9.38 -3.41 2.51
C PHE A 7 -10.55 -3.84 1.63
N LYS A 8 -11.64 -3.09 1.68
CA LYS A 8 -12.81 -3.37 0.87
C LYS A 8 -12.98 -2.31 -0.20
N GLN A 9 -13.36 -2.76 -1.40
CA GLN A 9 -13.64 -1.88 -2.50
C GLN A 9 -14.74 -2.52 -3.35
N ASP A 10 -15.79 -1.75 -3.64
CA ASP A 10 -16.91 -2.22 -4.47
C ASP A 10 -17.53 -3.53 -3.96
N GLY A 11 -17.59 -3.67 -2.63
CA GLY A 11 -18.18 -4.85 -2.02
C GLY A 11 -17.28 -6.07 -1.95
N GLN A 12 -16.03 -5.98 -2.43
CA GLN A 12 -15.09 -7.07 -2.38
C GLN A 12 -13.93 -6.75 -1.45
N GLU A 13 -13.44 -7.78 -0.78
CA GLU A 13 -12.27 -7.66 0.08
C GLU A 13 -11.00 -7.99 -0.70
N TYR A 14 -9.99 -7.15 -0.55
CA TYR A 14 -8.69 -7.33 -1.20
C TYR A 14 -7.59 -7.29 -0.17
N ASN A 15 -6.49 -7.95 -0.47
CA ASN A 15 -5.28 -7.96 0.34
C ASN A 15 -4.17 -7.26 -0.45
N LEU A 16 -3.50 -6.27 0.17
CA LEU A 16 -2.42 -5.54 -0.49
C LEU A 16 -1.27 -6.45 -0.95
N TYR A 17 -1.13 -7.62 -0.33
CA TYR A 17 -0.09 -8.57 -0.73
C TYR A 17 -0.50 -9.45 -1.93
N ASP A 18 -1.75 -9.34 -2.38
CA ASP A 18 -2.27 -10.23 -3.41
C ASP A 18 -3.29 -9.49 -4.27
N LEU A 19 -2.83 -8.46 -4.95
CA LEU A 19 -3.69 -7.66 -5.83
C LEU A 19 -3.55 -8.10 -7.28
N PRO A 20 -4.64 -7.97 -8.06
CA PRO A 20 -4.53 -8.17 -9.51
C PRO A 20 -3.56 -7.18 -10.14
N ARG A 21 -3.06 -7.51 -11.32
CA ARG A 21 -2.21 -6.61 -12.08
C ARG A 21 -2.98 -5.34 -12.45
N ASP A 22 -2.25 -4.23 -12.45
CA ASP A 22 -2.79 -2.93 -12.86
C ASP A 22 -4.03 -2.54 -12.06
N PHE A 23 -4.09 -2.98 -10.80
CA PHE A 23 -5.23 -2.69 -9.94
C PHE A 23 -5.27 -1.21 -9.60
N VAL A 24 -6.47 -0.65 -9.52
CA VAL A 24 -6.67 0.75 -9.10
C VAL A 24 -7.39 0.76 -7.76
N ILE A 25 -6.75 1.33 -6.75
CA ILE A 25 -7.33 1.49 -5.42
C ILE A 25 -7.98 2.86 -5.34
N ASN A 26 -9.28 2.91 -5.10
CA ASN A 26 -10.05 4.16 -5.10
C ASN A 26 -10.25 4.70 -3.68
N SER A 27 -9.19 4.67 -2.86
CA SER A 27 -9.25 5.16 -1.49
C SER A 27 -7.86 5.43 -0.98
N ASN A 28 -7.78 6.06 0.19
CA ASN A 28 -6.52 6.25 0.90
C ASN A 28 -6.05 4.92 1.47
N ILE A 29 -4.74 4.70 1.47
CA ILE A 29 -4.13 3.50 2.05
C ILE A 29 -3.21 3.95 3.17
N ASP A 30 -3.41 3.41 4.35
CA ASP A 30 -2.59 3.70 5.53
C ASP A 30 -2.05 2.38 6.08
N ILE A 31 -0.74 2.18 5.90
CA ILE A 31 -0.03 1.04 6.45
C ILE A 31 1.09 1.51 7.39
N SER A 32 0.89 2.66 8.02
CA SER A 32 1.84 3.20 8.99
C SER A 32 1.82 2.42 10.30
N HIS A 33 2.90 2.52 11.07
CA HIS A 33 3.01 1.94 12.41
C HIS A 33 2.78 0.41 12.47
N LEU A 34 3.17 -0.31 11.42
CA LEU A 34 2.97 -1.76 11.38
C LEU A 34 4.26 -2.56 11.55
N GLY A 35 5.38 -1.88 11.74
CA GLY A 35 6.67 -2.56 11.89
C GLY A 35 7.13 -3.25 10.62
N LEU A 36 6.71 -2.77 9.47
CA LEU A 36 7.06 -3.39 8.19
C LEU A 36 8.52 -3.14 7.86
N THR A 37 9.19 -4.15 7.33
CA THR A 37 10.55 -4.02 6.82
C THR A 37 10.58 -3.93 5.30
N LYS A 38 9.47 -4.28 4.67
CA LYS A 38 9.29 -4.20 3.22
C LYS A 38 7.86 -3.80 2.90
N LEU A 39 7.70 -3.05 1.82
CA LEU A 39 6.36 -2.74 1.31
C LEU A 39 5.79 -3.94 0.57
N PRO A 40 4.44 -4.06 0.54
CA PRO A 40 3.81 -5.00 -0.40
C PRO A 40 4.21 -4.66 -1.83
N SER A 41 4.15 -5.65 -2.72
CA SER A 41 4.52 -5.43 -4.12
C SER A 41 3.40 -4.70 -4.85
N LEU A 42 3.48 -3.37 -4.89
CA LEU A 42 2.46 -2.51 -5.49
C LEU A 42 2.96 -1.78 -6.73
N SER A 43 4.05 -2.27 -7.33
CA SER A 43 4.75 -1.54 -8.39
C SER A 43 3.91 -1.33 -9.66
N ASP A 44 2.83 -2.10 -9.83
CA ASP A 44 1.90 -1.92 -10.95
C ASP A 44 0.53 -1.42 -10.50
N VAL A 45 0.43 -0.93 -9.26
CA VAL A 45 -0.84 -0.51 -8.66
C VAL A 45 -0.92 1.01 -8.64
N ILE A 46 -2.11 1.53 -8.94
CA ILE A 46 -2.40 2.96 -8.85
C ILE A 46 -3.26 3.19 -7.62
N VAL A 47 -2.83 4.12 -6.75
CA VAL A 47 -3.60 4.54 -5.58
C VAL A 47 -4.21 5.91 -5.87
N LYS A 48 -5.54 5.96 -5.97
CA LYS A 48 -6.26 7.23 -6.15
C LYS A 48 -6.63 7.77 -4.77
N GLY A 49 -5.67 8.36 -4.12
CA GLY A 49 -5.78 8.89 -2.77
C GLY A 49 -4.39 9.04 -2.19
N ASP A 50 -4.33 9.11 -0.87
CA ASP A 50 -3.06 9.21 -0.16
C ASP A 50 -2.53 7.81 0.15
N PHE A 51 -1.20 7.70 0.17
CA PHE A 51 -0.54 6.46 0.57
C PHE A 51 0.42 6.76 1.70
N CYS A 52 0.20 6.14 2.86
CA CYS A 52 1.02 6.37 4.05
C CYS A 52 1.69 5.07 4.48
N CYS A 53 3.03 5.07 4.47
CA CYS A 53 3.82 3.96 4.98
C CYS A 53 4.82 4.45 6.05
N ALA A 54 4.47 5.56 6.71
CA ALA A 54 5.34 6.18 7.71
C ALA A 54 5.48 5.31 8.95
N HIS A 55 6.52 5.57 9.74
CA HIS A 55 6.74 4.92 11.04
C HIS A 55 6.81 3.39 10.94
N ASN A 56 7.43 2.90 9.87
CA ASN A 56 7.78 1.49 9.73
C ASN A 56 9.30 1.36 9.76
N ASN A 57 9.79 0.15 9.61
CA ASN A 57 11.22 -0.13 9.61
C ASN A 57 11.72 -0.43 8.19
N LEU A 58 11.25 0.35 7.22
CA LEU A 58 11.57 0.13 5.82
C LEU A 58 13.03 0.50 5.55
N ARG A 59 13.71 -0.33 4.80
CA ARG A 59 15.09 -0.08 4.38
C ARG A 59 15.15 0.61 3.02
N ASP A 60 14.08 0.48 2.25
CA ASP A 60 13.95 1.10 0.94
C ASP A 60 12.47 1.22 0.62
N LEU A 61 12.15 1.72 -0.56
CA LEU A 61 10.77 1.87 -1.00
C LEU A 61 10.43 0.93 -2.16
N ASP A 62 11.15 -0.18 -2.27
CA ASP A 62 10.83 -1.18 -3.28
C ASP A 62 9.42 -1.70 -3.05
N GLY A 63 8.66 -1.81 -4.13
CA GLY A 63 7.27 -2.24 -4.07
C GLY A 63 6.28 -1.10 -3.92
N ALA A 64 6.74 0.15 -3.82
CA ALA A 64 5.83 1.29 -3.71
C ALA A 64 4.88 1.36 -4.92
N PRO A 65 3.68 1.96 -4.75
CA PRO A 65 2.73 2.07 -5.85
C PRO A 65 3.32 2.79 -7.06
N LYS A 66 2.84 2.39 -8.23
CA LYS A 66 3.24 3.01 -9.49
C LYS A 66 2.85 4.50 -9.53
N VAL A 67 1.64 4.80 -9.04
CA VAL A 67 1.12 6.16 -9.00
C VAL A 67 0.35 6.35 -7.70
N VAL A 68 0.56 7.50 -7.07
CA VAL A 68 -0.25 7.95 -5.92
C VAL A 68 -0.75 9.34 -6.29
N THR A 69 -2.07 9.49 -6.43
CA THR A 69 -2.64 10.76 -6.88
C THR A 69 -2.69 11.82 -5.78
N GLY A 70 -2.71 11.39 -4.52
CA GLY A 70 -2.65 12.28 -3.37
C GLY A 70 -1.24 12.41 -2.83
N ASP A 71 -1.11 12.45 -1.51
CA ASP A 71 0.18 12.59 -0.84
C ASP A 71 0.79 11.22 -0.58
N PHE A 72 2.12 11.17 -0.66
CA PHE A 72 2.88 9.97 -0.33
C PHE A 72 3.69 10.28 0.93
N PHE A 73 3.34 9.62 2.04
CA PHE A 73 4.01 9.80 3.33
C PHE A 73 4.92 8.59 3.59
N CYS A 74 6.23 8.83 3.67
CA CYS A 74 7.20 7.75 3.89
C CYS A 74 8.24 8.10 4.96
N TYR A 75 7.95 9.05 5.83
CA TYR A 75 8.89 9.45 6.87
C TYR A 75 8.82 8.50 8.08
N ASP A 76 9.87 8.54 8.87
CA ASP A 76 9.94 7.74 10.11
C ASP A 76 9.17 8.38 11.25
#